data_c4b1caa0c1bc39297e411b39ce9d1a0c
#
_entry.id   c4b1caa0c1bc39297e411b39ce9d1a0c
#
_cell.length_a   1.000
_cell.length_b   1.000
_cell.length_c   1.000
_cell.angle_alpha   90.00
_cell.angle_beta   90.00
_cell.angle_gamma   90.00
#
_symmetry.space_group_name_H-M   'P 1'
#
loop_
_entity.id
_entity.type
_entity.pdbx_description
1 polymer ?
#
loop_
_entity_poly.entity_id
_entity_poly.type
_entity_poly.pdbx_seq_one_letter_code
_entity_poly.pdbx_strand_id
1 'polypeptide(L)'
;VYGMSYPEVYKKALPDTLVWRDKLGYNEPFVTQYLRHPAYKNYPVVGVSWQQATDYCAWRTDRVNERILIDNRILQEDMEQMDDNVFTTQAYLAGQYEGIVRKNPKNLTNENYGSGEKTRILRMEDGLLLPNYRLPTESEWEFAALGYIGNTQEENTDERKIYPWNGSSLRNGNEKNQGEIMANFKRGRGDNMGVAGNLNDNADITAPVRSYWPNDYGLYDMAGNVSEWVMDVYRPVIEQTTISDHRSFRGN
;
A
#
# COMPACT_ATOMS: atom_id res chain seq x y z
N VAL A 1 -20.03 1.11 15.32
CA VAL A 1 -20.43 2.40 15.89
C VAL A 1 -20.41 3.47 14.82
N TYR A 2 -19.29 3.74 14.13
CA TYR A 2 -19.18 4.78 13.08
C TYR A 2 -20.22 4.69 11.95
N GLY A 3 -20.53 3.48 11.50
CA GLY A 3 -21.54 3.29 10.43
C GLY A 3 -22.96 3.69 10.82
N MET A 4 -23.27 3.77 12.11
CA MET A 4 -24.55 4.27 12.63
C MET A 4 -24.55 5.79 12.80
N SER A 5 -23.44 6.37 13.28
CA SER A 5 -23.32 7.80 13.55
C SER A 5 -23.08 8.62 12.29
N TYR A 6 -22.32 8.08 11.33
CA TYR A 6 -21.92 8.77 10.10
C TYR A 6 -22.10 7.90 8.85
N PRO A 7 -23.34 7.55 8.47
CA PRO A 7 -23.61 6.60 7.39
C PRO A 7 -23.08 7.06 6.03
N GLU A 8 -23.03 8.35 5.76
CA GLU A 8 -22.51 8.88 4.49
C GLU A 8 -21.00 8.78 4.40
N VAL A 9 -20.28 9.01 5.50
CA VAL A 9 -18.81 8.83 5.57
C VAL A 9 -18.47 7.35 5.44
N TYR A 10 -19.21 6.50 6.13
CA TYR A 10 -19.03 5.05 6.04
C TYR A 10 -19.20 4.52 4.62
N LYS A 11 -20.27 4.96 3.93
CA LYS A 11 -20.51 4.58 2.52
C LYS A 11 -19.37 5.02 1.60
N LYS A 12 -18.84 6.23 1.78
CA LYS A 12 -17.70 6.74 0.99
C LYS A 12 -16.41 6.00 1.26
N ALA A 13 -16.22 5.45 2.46
CA ALA A 13 -15.05 4.67 2.82
C ALA A 13 -15.06 3.24 2.29
N LEU A 14 -16.25 2.70 1.96
CA LEU A 14 -16.36 1.33 1.44
C LEU A 14 -15.87 1.24 -0.01
N PRO A 15 -15.13 0.18 -0.36
CA PRO A 15 -14.79 -0.13 -1.75
C PRO A 15 -16.06 -0.39 -2.58
N ASP A 16 -16.01 -0.04 -3.86
CA ASP A 16 -17.07 -0.38 -4.81
C ASP A 16 -17.05 -1.87 -5.14
N THR A 17 -18.04 -2.61 -4.67
CA THR A 17 -18.17 -4.04 -4.93
C THR A 17 -18.74 -4.36 -6.32
N LEU A 18 -19.30 -3.36 -7.03
CA LEU A 18 -19.88 -3.57 -8.36
C LEU A 18 -18.81 -3.74 -9.44
N VAL A 19 -17.56 -3.44 -9.14
CA VAL A 19 -16.41 -3.68 -10.04
C VAL A 19 -16.26 -5.15 -10.47
N TRP A 20 -16.84 -6.07 -9.69
CA TRP A 20 -16.82 -7.50 -9.98
C TRP A 20 -17.79 -7.91 -11.10
N ARG A 21 -18.78 -7.07 -11.41
CA ARG A 21 -19.78 -7.40 -12.44
C ARG A 21 -19.18 -7.35 -13.83
N ASP A 22 -19.21 -8.48 -14.50
CA ASP A 22 -18.85 -8.60 -15.91
C ASP A 22 -20.10 -8.92 -16.75
N LYS A 23 -20.11 -8.45 -17.99
CA LYS A 23 -21.23 -8.70 -18.94
C LYS A 23 -21.39 -10.16 -19.32
N LEU A 24 -20.31 -10.92 -19.26
CA LEU A 24 -20.26 -12.33 -19.72
C LEU A 24 -19.92 -13.31 -18.61
N GLY A 25 -19.69 -12.83 -17.37
CA GLY A 25 -19.33 -13.66 -16.22
C GLY A 25 -20.35 -13.57 -15.09
N TYR A 26 -20.60 -14.67 -14.41
CA TYR A 26 -21.41 -14.70 -13.20
C TYR A 26 -20.51 -14.49 -11.97
N ASN A 27 -20.29 -13.22 -11.61
CA ASN A 27 -19.40 -12.82 -10.51
C ASN A 27 -20.16 -12.30 -9.27
N GLU A 28 -21.47 -12.52 -9.18
CA GLU A 28 -22.28 -12.08 -8.02
C GLU A 28 -21.78 -12.59 -6.66
N PRO A 29 -21.19 -13.79 -6.53
CA PRO A 29 -20.55 -14.21 -5.28
C PRO A 29 -19.41 -13.29 -4.84
N PHE A 30 -18.61 -12.76 -5.76
CA PHE A 30 -17.55 -11.79 -5.43
C PHE A 30 -18.13 -10.45 -4.98
N VAL A 31 -19.19 -9.96 -5.62
CA VAL A 31 -19.89 -8.73 -5.23
C VAL A 31 -20.34 -8.78 -3.77
N THR A 32 -20.88 -9.92 -3.34
CA THR A 32 -21.47 -10.06 -2.01
C THR A 32 -20.51 -10.53 -0.94
N GLN A 33 -19.53 -11.38 -1.29
CA GLN A 33 -18.71 -12.11 -0.31
C GLN A 33 -17.26 -11.67 -0.24
N TYR A 34 -16.68 -11.12 -1.31
CA TYR A 34 -15.24 -10.89 -1.38
C TYR A 34 -14.67 -10.08 -0.22
N LEU A 35 -15.33 -9.00 0.18
CA LEU A 35 -14.87 -8.14 1.29
C LEU A 35 -15.39 -8.59 2.66
N ARG A 36 -16.19 -9.65 2.73
CA ARG A 36 -16.89 -10.05 3.97
C ARG A 36 -16.56 -11.47 4.43
N HIS A 37 -16.30 -12.37 3.49
CA HIS A 37 -16.08 -13.77 3.82
C HIS A 37 -14.62 -14.02 4.23
N PRO A 38 -14.35 -14.76 5.32
CA PRO A 38 -13.01 -15.04 5.82
C PRO A 38 -12.05 -15.69 4.81
N ALA A 39 -12.59 -16.42 3.82
CA ALA A 39 -11.78 -17.04 2.76
C ALA A 39 -10.95 -16.03 1.98
N TYR A 40 -11.42 -14.78 1.85
CA TYR A 40 -10.74 -13.71 1.14
C TYR A 40 -9.88 -12.82 2.05
N LYS A 41 -9.64 -13.20 3.30
CA LYS A 41 -8.88 -12.42 4.27
C LYS A 41 -7.49 -12.00 3.78
N ASN A 42 -6.85 -12.86 3.01
CA ASN A 42 -5.49 -12.64 2.49
C ASN A 42 -5.48 -12.25 1.00
N TYR A 43 -6.61 -11.81 0.46
CA TYR A 43 -6.70 -11.35 -0.91
C TYR A 43 -6.53 -9.82 -0.99
N PRO A 44 -6.10 -9.29 -2.14
CA PRO A 44 -5.96 -7.84 -2.31
C PRO A 44 -7.32 -7.14 -2.24
N VAL A 45 -7.33 -5.92 -1.74
CA VAL A 45 -8.53 -5.08 -1.77
C VAL A 45 -8.77 -4.59 -3.20
N VAL A 46 -10.00 -4.75 -3.70
CA VAL A 46 -10.41 -4.33 -5.05
C VAL A 46 -11.57 -3.36 -4.95
N GLY A 47 -11.70 -2.46 -5.92
CA GLY A 47 -12.77 -1.47 -5.97
C GLY A 47 -12.52 -0.21 -5.13
N VAL A 48 -11.26 0.08 -4.81
CA VAL A 48 -10.86 1.33 -4.14
C VAL A 48 -10.53 2.41 -5.16
N SER A 49 -10.96 3.63 -4.89
CA SER A 49 -10.57 4.80 -5.65
C SER A 49 -9.18 5.30 -5.23
N TRP A 50 -8.56 6.12 -6.07
CA TRP A 50 -7.28 6.78 -5.74
C TRP A 50 -7.38 7.63 -4.47
N GLN A 51 -8.49 8.34 -4.27
CA GLN A 51 -8.72 9.13 -3.07
C GLN A 51 -8.79 8.25 -1.82
N GLN A 52 -9.55 7.14 -1.87
CA GLN A 52 -9.61 6.19 -0.75
C GLN A 52 -8.25 5.59 -0.41
N ALA A 53 -7.44 5.27 -1.42
CA ALA A 53 -6.08 4.77 -1.21
C ALA A 53 -5.18 5.82 -0.56
N THR A 54 -5.29 7.09 -0.97
CA THR A 54 -4.55 8.21 -0.38
C THR A 54 -4.99 8.48 1.06
N ASP A 55 -6.30 8.49 1.32
CA ASP A 55 -6.86 8.67 2.66
C ASP A 55 -6.43 7.53 3.60
N TYR A 56 -6.35 6.31 3.08
CA TYR A 56 -5.81 5.18 3.83
C TYR A 56 -4.33 5.37 4.20
N CYS A 57 -3.52 5.94 3.31
CA CYS A 57 -2.12 6.26 3.63
C CYS A 57 -2.01 7.26 4.79
N ALA A 58 -2.84 8.30 4.79
CA ALA A 58 -2.90 9.27 5.87
C ALA A 58 -3.33 8.61 7.19
N TRP A 59 -4.43 7.86 7.18
CA TRP A 59 -4.90 7.10 8.33
C TRP A 59 -3.83 6.12 8.84
N ARG A 60 -3.16 5.41 7.95
CA ARG A 60 -2.08 4.48 8.31
C ARG A 60 -0.92 5.19 9.01
N THR A 61 -0.55 6.38 8.52
CA THR A 61 0.48 7.22 9.15
C THR A 61 0.13 7.49 10.61
N ASP A 62 -1.09 7.95 10.86
CA ASP A 62 -1.53 8.30 12.19
C ASP A 62 -1.58 7.08 13.12
N ARG A 63 -2.14 5.96 12.66
CA ARG A 63 -2.19 4.74 13.49
C ARG A 63 -0.82 4.18 13.82
N VAL A 64 0.12 4.20 12.88
CA VAL A 64 1.48 3.70 13.13
C VAL A 64 2.24 4.61 14.09
N ASN A 65 2.18 5.93 13.87
CA ASN A 65 2.85 6.89 14.75
C ASN A 65 2.24 6.90 16.16
N GLU A 66 0.93 6.82 16.28
CA GLU A 66 0.27 6.64 17.56
C GLU A 66 0.76 5.39 18.31
N ARG A 67 0.83 4.25 17.59
CA ARG A 67 1.33 3.01 18.19
C ARG A 67 2.78 3.13 18.63
N ILE A 68 3.64 3.78 17.86
CA ILE A 68 5.03 4.07 18.25
C ILE A 68 5.07 4.90 19.54
N LEU A 69 4.23 5.93 19.66
CA LEU A 69 4.17 6.76 20.86
C LEU A 69 3.68 5.98 22.09
N ILE A 70 2.70 5.09 21.91
CA ILE A 70 2.19 4.23 22.97
C ILE A 70 3.26 3.23 23.43
N ASP A 71 3.92 2.55 22.49
CA ASP A 71 4.95 1.56 22.79
C ASP A 71 6.18 2.20 23.49
N ASN A 72 6.51 3.43 23.13
CA ASN A 72 7.54 4.23 23.81
C ASN A 72 7.06 4.91 25.09
N ARG A 73 5.83 4.66 25.53
CA ARG A 73 5.23 5.19 26.75
C ARG A 73 5.13 6.73 26.79
N ILE A 74 4.97 7.34 25.64
CA ILE A 74 4.74 8.79 25.50
C ILE A 74 3.25 9.09 25.55
N LEU A 75 2.43 8.31 24.85
CA LEU A 75 0.97 8.36 24.92
C LEU A 75 0.42 7.21 25.76
N GLN A 76 -0.80 7.38 26.23
CA GLN A 76 -1.62 6.31 26.77
C GLN A 76 -2.60 5.84 25.69
N GLU A 77 -2.81 4.53 25.59
CA GLU A 77 -3.81 3.96 24.67
C GLU A 77 -5.21 4.45 25.08
N ASP A 78 -5.91 5.02 24.13
CA ASP A 78 -7.30 5.45 24.27
C ASP A 78 -8.16 4.68 23.27
N MET A 79 -9.03 3.82 23.79
CA MET A 79 -9.96 2.99 23.00
C MET A 79 -11.24 3.72 22.65
N GLU A 80 -11.48 4.90 23.20
CA GLU A 80 -12.71 5.68 23.03
C GLU A 80 -12.51 6.93 22.17
N GLN A 81 -11.45 6.95 21.36
CA GLN A 81 -11.18 8.07 20.46
C GLN A 81 -12.35 8.28 19.48
N MET A 82 -12.92 9.47 19.51
CA MET A 82 -14.03 9.87 18.62
C MET A 82 -13.87 11.34 18.24
N ASP A 83 -14.27 11.66 17.01
CA ASP A 83 -14.32 13.02 16.48
C ASP A 83 -12.98 13.79 16.65
N ASP A 84 -12.99 14.90 17.36
CA ASP A 84 -11.83 15.78 17.57
C ASP A 84 -10.74 15.15 18.46
N ASN A 85 -11.07 14.09 19.21
CA ASN A 85 -10.13 13.37 20.06
C ASN A 85 -9.34 12.28 19.33
N VAL A 86 -9.59 12.08 18.04
CA VAL A 86 -8.84 11.10 17.25
C VAL A 86 -7.41 11.57 17.08
N PHE A 87 -6.45 10.69 17.39
CA PHE A 87 -5.05 11.00 17.20
C PHE A 87 -4.74 11.27 15.73
N THR A 88 -4.11 12.40 15.47
CA THR A 88 -3.43 12.69 14.19
C THR A 88 -2.00 13.11 14.47
N THR A 89 -1.07 12.62 13.67
CA THR A 89 0.35 12.95 13.79
C THR A 89 0.59 14.46 13.72
N GLN A 90 -0.15 15.14 12.84
CA GLN A 90 -0.05 16.57 12.65
C GLN A 90 -0.52 17.36 13.88
N ALA A 91 -1.68 17.02 14.44
CA ALA A 91 -2.19 17.69 15.66
C ALA A 91 -1.26 17.46 16.86
N TYR A 92 -0.71 16.25 16.98
CA TYR A 92 0.27 15.95 18.02
C TYR A 92 1.54 16.81 17.91
N LEU A 93 2.13 16.88 16.72
CA LEU A 93 3.35 17.66 16.45
C LEU A 93 3.12 19.17 16.61
N ALA A 94 1.90 19.65 16.34
CA ALA A 94 1.50 21.04 16.55
C ALA A 94 1.18 21.34 18.02
N GLY A 95 1.17 20.35 18.90
CA GLY A 95 0.78 20.52 20.29
C GLY A 95 -0.72 20.74 20.51
N GLN A 96 -1.54 20.37 19.55
CA GLN A 96 -3.01 20.54 19.56
C GLN A 96 -3.76 19.26 19.92
N TYR A 97 -3.06 18.14 20.12
CA TYR A 97 -3.67 16.89 20.51
C TYR A 97 -4.09 16.91 21.98
N GLU A 98 -5.37 16.74 22.25
CA GLU A 98 -5.96 16.81 23.59
C GLU A 98 -6.07 15.44 24.29
N GLY A 99 -5.56 14.39 23.67
CA GLY A 99 -5.56 13.05 24.25
C GLY A 99 -4.63 12.89 25.45
N ILE A 100 -4.65 11.72 26.07
CA ILE A 100 -3.93 11.45 27.32
C ILE A 100 -2.44 11.29 27.04
N VAL A 101 -1.69 12.37 27.22
CA VAL A 101 -0.22 12.37 27.23
C VAL A 101 0.26 12.00 28.62
N ARG A 102 1.24 11.12 28.74
CA ARG A 102 1.82 10.76 30.04
C ARG A 102 2.55 11.95 30.65
N LYS A 103 2.34 12.19 31.94
CA LYS A 103 2.93 13.32 32.65
C LYS A 103 4.45 13.34 32.72
N ASN A 104 5.11 12.20 32.54
CA ASN A 104 6.58 12.07 32.50
C ASN A 104 6.97 11.09 31.42
N PRO A 105 6.93 11.47 30.14
CA PRO A 105 7.43 10.62 29.07
C PRO A 105 8.94 10.42 29.27
N LYS A 106 9.35 9.16 29.38
CA LYS A 106 10.77 8.81 29.44
C LYS A 106 11.47 9.38 28.20
N ASN A 107 12.60 10.05 28.39
CA ASN A 107 13.53 10.49 27.36
C ASN A 107 13.19 11.74 26.55
N LEU A 108 12.17 12.51 26.90
CA LEU A 108 11.91 13.81 26.26
C LEU A 108 12.30 14.94 27.21
N THR A 109 13.60 15.06 27.45
CA THR A 109 14.14 16.22 28.22
C THR A 109 14.36 17.40 27.30
N ASN A 110 14.00 18.57 27.76
CA ASN A 110 14.27 19.81 27.06
C ASN A 110 15.68 20.31 27.41
N GLU A 111 16.65 20.12 26.53
CA GLU A 111 18.05 20.51 26.77
C GLU A 111 18.26 22.02 26.80
N ASN A 112 17.35 22.80 26.21
CA ASN A 112 17.39 24.28 26.19
C ASN A 112 16.63 24.90 27.36
N TYR A 113 16.73 24.31 28.51
CA TYR A 113 15.92 24.60 29.66
C TYR A 113 16.32 25.88 30.39
N GLY A 114 15.54 26.93 30.20
CA GLY A 114 15.73 28.21 30.89
C GLY A 114 14.78 28.51 32.05
N SER A 115 13.55 28.02 32.09
CA SER A 115 12.63 28.24 33.18
C SER A 115 11.26 27.57 32.99
N GLY A 116 11.03 26.37 33.45
CA GLY A 116 9.68 25.89 33.62
C GLY A 116 9.42 24.44 33.24
N GLU A 117 9.44 24.04 31.99
CA GLU A 117 9.05 22.69 31.58
C GLU A 117 10.23 21.75 31.37
N LYS A 118 10.29 20.69 32.17
CA LYS A 118 11.34 19.67 32.05
C LYS A 118 11.16 18.71 30.89
N THR A 119 9.99 18.72 30.28
CA THR A 119 9.62 17.80 29.18
C THR A 119 9.11 18.59 27.99
N ARG A 120 9.33 18.09 26.79
CA ARG A 120 8.85 18.65 25.54
C ARG A 120 8.05 17.61 24.74
N ILE A 121 7.29 18.07 23.78
CA ILE A 121 6.63 17.20 22.79
C ILE A 121 7.69 16.59 21.88
N LEU A 122 7.49 15.35 21.46
CA LEU A 122 8.34 14.68 20.49
C LEU A 122 8.30 15.41 19.15
N ARG A 123 9.46 15.54 18.50
CA ARG A 123 9.61 16.15 17.19
C ARG A 123 10.00 15.09 16.15
N MET A 124 9.81 15.40 14.88
CA MET A 124 10.25 14.51 13.78
C MET A 124 11.76 14.26 13.82
N GLU A 125 12.55 15.25 14.23
CA GLU A 125 14.01 15.20 14.35
C GLU A 125 14.50 14.19 15.40
N ASP A 126 13.65 13.81 16.33
CA ASP A 126 13.99 12.80 17.35
C ASP A 126 14.08 11.38 16.76
N GLY A 127 13.67 11.18 15.52
CA GLY A 127 13.83 9.94 14.76
C GLY A 127 12.95 8.79 15.22
N LEU A 128 11.94 9.04 16.06
CA LEU A 128 11.00 8.01 16.52
C LEU A 128 9.78 7.89 15.60
N LEU A 129 9.24 9.02 15.13
CA LEU A 129 8.08 9.03 14.25
C LEU A 129 8.48 8.72 12.81
N LEU A 130 7.64 7.97 12.13
CA LEU A 130 7.80 7.70 10.73
C LEU A 130 7.24 8.86 9.87
N PRO A 131 7.85 9.12 8.72
CA PRO A 131 7.30 10.04 7.75
C PRO A 131 5.95 9.53 7.23
N ASN A 132 5.20 10.42 6.58
CA ASN A 132 3.88 10.10 6.07
C ASN A 132 3.95 8.97 5.04
N TYR A 133 3.11 7.95 5.22
CA TYR A 133 2.82 6.99 4.17
C TYR A 133 2.16 7.70 3.00
N ARG A 134 2.53 7.34 1.80
CA ARG A 134 1.95 7.83 0.55
C ARG A 134 1.94 6.72 -0.49
N LEU A 135 1.18 6.92 -1.54
CA LEU A 135 1.32 6.09 -2.73
C LEU A 135 2.71 6.28 -3.34
N PRO A 136 3.31 5.25 -3.94
CA PRO A 136 4.56 5.40 -4.67
C PRO A 136 4.33 6.23 -5.94
N THR A 137 5.36 6.89 -6.44
CA THR A 137 5.35 7.37 -7.82
C THR A 137 5.46 6.18 -8.78
N GLU A 138 5.07 6.38 -10.04
CA GLU A 138 5.22 5.35 -11.07
C GLU A 138 6.66 4.85 -11.17
N SER A 139 7.62 5.78 -11.17
CA SER A 139 9.05 5.44 -11.20
C SER A 139 9.53 4.68 -9.96
N GLU A 140 9.04 5.02 -8.77
CA GLU A 140 9.34 4.28 -7.54
C GLU A 140 8.74 2.88 -7.59
N TRP A 141 7.51 2.76 -8.09
CA TRP A 141 6.85 1.48 -8.24
C TRP A 141 7.58 0.58 -9.25
N GLU A 142 7.93 1.11 -10.42
CA GLU A 142 8.68 0.39 -11.46
C GLU A 142 10.05 -0.07 -10.94
N PHE A 143 10.77 0.82 -10.26
CA PHE A 143 12.05 0.48 -9.63
C PHE A 143 11.91 -0.64 -8.60
N ALA A 144 10.88 -0.54 -7.74
CA ALA A 144 10.59 -1.55 -6.74
C ALA A 144 10.18 -2.88 -7.37
N ALA A 145 9.40 -2.86 -8.45
CA ALA A 145 8.94 -4.06 -9.14
C ALA A 145 10.09 -4.81 -9.80
N LEU A 146 10.97 -4.11 -10.49
CA LEU A 146 12.06 -4.73 -11.24
C LEU A 146 13.20 -5.25 -10.36
N GLY A 147 13.41 -4.67 -9.18
CA GLY A 147 14.36 -5.19 -8.19
C GLY A 147 15.77 -5.38 -8.75
N TYR A 148 16.41 -4.31 -9.20
CA TYR A 148 17.72 -4.35 -9.86
C TYR A 148 18.90 -4.59 -8.89
N ILE A 149 18.84 -5.62 -8.07
CA ILE A 149 19.96 -5.96 -7.19
C ILE A 149 21.04 -6.69 -7.99
N GLY A 150 22.26 -6.16 -7.93
CA GLY A 150 23.42 -6.75 -8.56
C GLY A 150 23.57 -6.47 -10.06
N ASN A 151 22.66 -5.71 -10.63
CA ASN A 151 22.74 -5.31 -12.04
C ASN A 151 23.79 -4.19 -12.22
N THR A 152 24.49 -4.24 -13.35
CA THR A 152 25.39 -3.16 -13.76
C THR A 152 24.59 -1.96 -14.30
N GLN A 153 25.24 -0.82 -14.47
CA GLN A 153 24.60 0.37 -15.02
C GLN A 153 24.12 0.13 -16.48
N GLU A 154 24.85 -0.65 -17.26
CA GLU A 154 24.48 -0.99 -18.64
C GLU A 154 23.23 -1.88 -18.67
N GLU A 155 23.17 -2.90 -17.81
CA GLU A 155 22.00 -3.78 -17.69
C GLU A 155 20.74 -3.02 -17.21
N ASN A 156 20.90 -1.96 -16.43
CA ASN A 156 19.76 -1.15 -16.00
C ASN A 156 19.24 -0.20 -17.09
N THR A 157 20.05 0.17 -18.06
CA THR A 157 19.70 1.12 -19.14
C THR A 157 19.32 0.43 -20.42
N ASP A 158 20.10 -0.55 -20.86
CA ASP A 158 19.99 -1.15 -22.18
C ASP A 158 19.27 -2.50 -22.18
N GLU A 159 19.48 -3.29 -21.13
CA GLU A 159 18.87 -4.62 -20.96
C GLU A 159 17.88 -4.66 -19.79
N ARG A 160 16.83 -3.87 -19.86
CA ARG A 160 15.82 -3.81 -18.79
C ARG A 160 15.16 -5.16 -18.58
N LYS A 161 15.03 -5.57 -17.31
CA LYS A 161 14.17 -6.69 -16.92
C LYS A 161 12.75 -6.46 -17.46
N ILE A 162 12.16 -7.50 -18.02
CA ILE A 162 10.76 -7.49 -18.48
C ILE A 162 9.82 -7.79 -17.31
N TYR A 163 10.29 -8.61 -16.37
CA TYR A 163 9.52 -9.10 -15.22
C TYR A 163 10.27 -8.86 -13.90
N PRO A 164 9.58 -8.94 -12.75
CA PRO A 164 10.20 -8.86 -11.43
C PRO A 164 11.25 -9.96 -11.13
N TRP A 165 11.27 -11.00 -11.92
CA TRP A 165 12.25 -12.12 -11.84
C TRP A 165 13.22 -12.10 -13.01
N ASN A 166 14.26 -12.90 -12.91
CA ASN A 166 15.27 -13.04 -13.95
C ASN A 166 14.74 -13.90 -15.12
N GLY A 167 15.05 -13.45 -16.34
CA GLY A 167 14.62 -14.10 -17.57
C GLY A 167 13.35 -13.55 -18.17
N SER A 168 12.99 -14.05 -19.34
CA SER A 168 11.85 -13.61 -20.16
C SER A 168 10.64 -14.56 -20.15
N SER A 169 10.70 -15.62 -19.35
CA SER A 169 9.63 -16.62 -19.27
C SER A 169 8.66 -16.30 -18.14
N LEU A 170 7.37 -16.53 -18.39
CA LEU A 170 6.32 -16.51 -17.37
C LEU A 170 6.28 -17.80 -16.53
N ARG A 171 7.07 -18.80 -16.92
CA ARG A 171 7.17 -20.08 -16.24
C ARG A 171 8.51 -20.21 -15.54
N ASN A 172 8.47 -20.79 -14.35
CA ASN A 172 9.65 -21.05 -13.56
C ASN A 172 10.53 -22.09 -14.28
N GLY A 173 11.80 -21.74 -14.47
CA GLY A 173 12.80 -22.62 -15.09
C GLY A 173 13.59 -23.46 -14.09
N ASN A 174 13.36 -23.29 -12.77
CA ASN A 174 14.09 -24.06 -11.76
C ASN A 174 13.59 -25.50 -11.77
N GLU A 175 14.50 -26.47 -11.73
CA GLU A 175 14.18 -27.91 -11.76
C GLU A 175 13.10 -28.34 -10.78
N LYS A 176 13.11 -27.76 -9.57
CA LYS A 176 12.15 -28.10 -8.51
C LYS A 176 10.72 -27.62 -8.81
N ASN A 177 10.58 -26.47 -9.46
CA ASN A 177 9.30 -25.81 -9.71
C ASN A 177 9.09 -25.58 -11.22
N GLN A 178 9.69 -26.43 -12.05
CA GLN A 178 9.70 -26.27 -13.49
C GLN A 178 8.27 -26.23 -14.06
N GLY A 179 8.01 -25.19 -14.85
CA GLY A 179 6.73 -25.03 -15.55
C GLY A 179 5.63 -24.34 -14.74
N GLU A 180 5.82 -24.13 -13.44
CA GLU A 180 4.88 -23.34 -12.62
C GLU A 180 4.81 -21.90 -13.11
N ILE A 181 3.60 -21.32 -13.11
CA ILE A 181 3.36 -19.93 -13.51
C ILE A 181 3.82 -19.00 -12.37
N MET A 182 4.47 -17.91 -12.73
CA MET A 182 5.12 -17.00 -11.78
C MET A 182 4.30 -15.76 -11.42
N ALA A 183 3.11 -15.58 -12.01
CA ALA A 183 2.21 -14.47 -11.74
C ALA A 183 0.76 -14.83 -12.07
N ASN A 184 -0.19 -14.15 -11.42
CA ASN A 184 -1.60 -14.22 -11.77
C ASN A 184 -1.91 -13.25 -12.91
N PHE A 185 -2.32 -13.74 -14.07
CA PHE A 185 -2.68 -12.91 -15.21
C PHE A 185 -3.71 -13.59 -16.11
N LYS A 186 -4.50 -12.79 -16.80
CA LYS A 186 -5.50 -13.25 -17.75
C LYS A 186 -4.85 -13.61 -19.09
N ARG A 187 -4.97 -14.85 -19.54
CA ARG A 187 -4.36 -15.33 -20.78
C ARG A 187 -5.15 -15.00 -22.03
N GLY A 188 -6.44 -14.77 -21.91
CA GLY A 188 -7.30 -14.51 -23.07
C GLY A 188 -8.69 -14.04 -22.69
N ARG A 189 -9.58 -13.93 -23.66
CA ARG A 189 -10.96 -13.52 -23.42
C ARG A 189 -11.72 -14.61 -22.66
N GLY A 190 -12.29 -14.23 -21.50
CA GLY A 190 -13.16 -15.11 -20.70
C GLY A 190 -12.44 -16.27 -20.02
N ASP A 191 -11.10 -16.31 -20.08
CA ASP A 191 -10.32 -17.37 -19.48
C ASP A 191 -9.48 -16.85 -18.31
N ASN A 192 -9.94 -17.16 -17.10
CA ASN A 192 -9.19 -16.90 -15.90
C ASN A 192 -8.37 -18.12 -15.46
N MET A 193 -8.80 -19.32 -15.86
CA MET A 193 -8.19 -20.59 -15.44
C MET A 193 -7.17 -21.15 -16.43
N GLY A 194 -7.38 -20.94 -17.72
CA GLY A 194 -6.51 -21.39 -18.79
C GLY A 194 -6.38 -22.92 -18.86
N VAL A 195 -5.38 -23.46 -18.19
CA VAL A 195 -5.04 -24.87 -18.14
C VAL A 195 -5.17 -25.39 -16.71
N ALA A 196 -5.77 -26.57 -16.53
CA ALA A 196 -5.93 -27.20 -15.23
C ALA A 196 -4.60 -27.66 -14.61
N GLY A 197 -4.54 -27.70 -13.29
CA GLY A 197 -3.40 -28.20 -12.52
C GLY A 197 -2.23 -27.24 -12.41
N ASN A 198 -1.03 -27.75 -12.16
CA ASN A 198 0.19 -26.98 -11.92
C ASN A 198 0.65 -26.12 -13.12
N LEU A 199 0.02 -26.28 -14.27
CA LEU A 199 0.29 -25.48 -15.47
C LEU A 199 -0.54 -24.20 -15.53
N ASN A 200 -1.43 -23.99 -14.57
CA ASN A 200 -2.22 -22.77 -14.38
C ASN A 200 -1.59 -21.88 -13.32
N ASP A 201 -2.02 -20.62 -13.27
CA ASP A 201 -1.63 -19.65 -12.22
C ASP A 201 -2.30 -19.91 -10.85
N ASN A 202 -3.19 -20.89 -10.76
CA ASN A 202 -3.95 -21.25 -9.57
C ASN A 202 -4.88 -20.15 -9.03
N ALA A 203 -5.23 -19.18 -9.85
CA ALA A 203 -6.16 -18.11 -9.51
C ALA A 203 -7.40 -18.16 -10.41
N ASP A 204 -8.54 -17.78 -9.86
CA ASP A 204 -9.77 -17.57 -10.63
C ASP A 204 -9.74 -16.15 -11.23
N ILE A 205 -9.82 -15.11 -10.41
CA ILE A 205 -9.68 -13.71 -10.83
C ILE A 205 -8.50 -13.10 -10.07
N THR A 206 -8.56 -13.08 -8.74
CA THR A 206 -7.48 -12.64 -7.87
C THR A 206 -6.88 -13.81 -7.12
N ALA A 207 -5.63 -13.71 -6.73
CA ALA A 207 -4.92 -14.67 -5.90
C ALA A 207 -4.69 -14.11 -4.48
N PRO A 208 -4.54 -14.97 -3.47
CA PRO A 208 -4.07 -14.53 -2.16
C PRO A 208 -2.71 -13.83 -2.29
N VAL A 209 -2.48 -12.79 -1.49
CA VAL A 209 -1.16 -12.14 -1.44
C VAL A 209 -0.06 -13.13 -1.07
N ARG A 210 1.11 -12.98 -1.68
CA ARG A 210 2.26 -13.88 -1.52
C ARG A 210 2.06 -15.29 -2.11
N SER A 211 1.19 -15.43 -3.09
CA SER A 211 1.00 -16.73 -3.78
C SER A 211 2.15 -17.08 -4.72
N TYR A 212 2.92 -16.10 -5.14
CA TYR A 212 4.04 -16.26 -6.08
C TYR A 212 5.36 -15.87 -5.44
N TRP A 213 6.47 -16.06 -6.15
CA TRP A 213 7.80 -15.75 -5.63
C TRP A 213 8.05 -14.24 -5.54
N PRO A 214 8.72 -13.78 -4.50
CA PRO A 214 9.10 -12.38 -4.40
C PRO A 214 10.18 -12.02 -5.41
N ASN A 215 10.30 -10.74 -5.72
CA ASN A 215 11.44 -10.21 -6.44
C ASN A 215 12.70 -10.10 -5.54
N ASP A 216 13.80 -9.58 -6.08
CA ASP A 216 15.07 -9.45 -5.37
C ASP A 216 15.00 -8.52 -4.13
N TYR A 217 14.03 -7.61 -4.07
CA TYR A 217 13.76 -6.79 -2.89
C TYR A 217 12.85 -7.45 -1.85
N GLY A 218 12.39 -8.68 -2.10
CA GLY A 218 11.45 -9.39 -1.23
C GLY A 218 9.99 -8.93 -1.39
N LEU A 219 9.66 -8.21 -2.46
CA LEU A 219 8.31 -7.76 -2.77
C LEU A 219 7.57 -8.83 -3.57
N TYR A 220 6.34 -9.08 -3.17
CA TYR A 220 5.45 -10.08 -3.78
C TYR A 220 4.46 -9.42 -4.72
N ASP A 221 3.95 -10.21 -5.66
CA ASP A 221 2.84 -9.86 -6.55
C ASP A 221 3.08 -8.57 -7.38
N MET A 222 4.35 -8.22 -7.63
CA MET A 222 4.74 -7.06 -8.44
C MET A 222 4.50 -7.28 -9.95
N ALA A 223 3.96 -8.42 -10.34
CA ALA A 223 3.48 -8.72 -11.70
C ALA A 223 2.11 -9.38 -11.62
N GLY A 224 1.11 -8.78 -12.23
CA GLY A 224 -0.25 -9.32 -12.27
C GLY A 224 -1.04 -9.13 -10.98
N ASN A 225 -1.97 -10.01 -10.72
CA ASN A 225 -2.95 -10.05 -9.64
C ASN A 225 -3.94 -8.87 -9.69
N VAL A 226 -3.58 -7.68 -9.22
CA VAL A 226 -4.41 -6.46 -9.30
C VAL A 226 -3.57 -5.26 -9.76
N SER A 227 -4.23 -4.30 -10.41
CA SER A 227 -3.61 -3.01 -10.71
C SER A 227 -3.53 -2.17 -9.44
N GLU A 228 -2.42 -1.48 -9.26
CA GLU A 228 -2.15 -0.66 -8.08
C GLU A 228 -2.14 0.82 -8.42
N TRP A 229 -2.69 1.63 -7.52
CA TRP A 229 -2.66 3.08 -7.66
C TRP A 229 -1.26 3.64 -7.38
N VAL A 230 -0.82 4.51 -8.27
CA VAL A 230 0.38 5.34 -8.06
C VAL A 230 -0.01 6.81 -7.88
N MET A 231 0.93 7.61 -7.43
CA MET A 231 0.71 9.02 -7.12
C MET A 231 0.64 9.88 -8.39
N ASP A 232 1.31 9.45 -9.45
CA ASP A 232 1.44 10.20 -10.70
C ASP A 232 0.18 10.13 -11.56
N VAL A 233 0.05 11.12 -12.44
CA VAL A 233 -0.99 11.17 -13.46
C VAL A 233 -0.54 10.40 -14.69
N TYR A 234 -1.33 9.41 -15.10
CA TYR A 234 -1.07 8.70 -16.35
C TYR A 234 -1.08 9.66 -17.55
N ARG A 235 -0.03 9.58 -18.36
CA ARG A 235 0.10 10.33 -19.62
C ARG A 235 0.44 9.35 -20.74
N PRO A 236 -0.42 9.19 -21.75
CA PRO A 236 -0.23 8.19 -22.82
C PRO A 236 0.94 8.52 -23.77
N VAL A 237 1.35 9.79 -23.80
CA VAL A 237 2.47 10.24 -24.65
C VAL A 237 3.50 10.91 -23.77
N ILE A 238 4.69 10.33 -23.71
CA ILE A 238 5.86 10.91 -23.04
C ILE A 238 6.81 11.36 -24.13
N GLU A 239 6.89 12.65 -24.39
CA GLU A 239 7.95 13.22 -25.22
C GLU A 239 9.27 13.22 -24.44
N GLN A 240 10.26 12.49 -24.96
CA GLN A 240 11.58 12.39 -24.31
C GLN A 240 12.32 13.72 -24.22
N THR A 241 12.00 14.68 -25.09
CA THR A 241 12.66 15.99 -25.15
C THR A 241 12.18 17.01 -24.12
N THR A 242 11.01 16.78 -23.50
CA THR A 242 10.39 17.73 -22.57
C THR A 242 10.09 17.08 -21.20
N ILE A 243 10.96 16.16 -20.78
CA ILE A 243 10.79 15.35 -19.56
C ILE A 243 10.61 16.23 -18.30
N SER A 244 11.27 17.40 -18.20
CA SER A 244 11.17 18.29 -17.05
C SER A 244 9.78 18.91 -16.91
N ASP A 245 9.09 19.18 -18.04
CA ASP A 245 7.82 19.92 -18.03
C ASP A 245 6.59 19.01 -17.96
N HIS A 246 6.72 17.73 -18.28
CA HIS A 246 5.60 16.81 -18.44
C HIS A 246 5.49 15.73 -17.37
N ARG A 247 6.47 15.55 -16.52
CA ARG A 247 6.44 14.63 -15.38
C ARG A 247 6.15 15.32 -14.05
N SER A 248 5.55 16.49 -14.08
CA SER A 248 5.16 17.11 -12.83
C SER A 248 4.10 16.25 -12.16
N PHE A 249 4.44 15.83 -11.00
CA PHE A 249 3.61 15.24 -10.00
C PHE A 249 2.36 16.10 -9.74
N ARG A 250 1.20 15.46 -9.58
CA ARG A 250 0.00 16.12 -9.08
C ARG A 250 0.07 16.21 -7.56
N GLY A 251 0.86 17.06 -7.08
CA GLY A 251 0.93 17.36 -5.68
C GLY A 251 1.32 18.82 -5.56
N ASN A 252 0.37 19.66 -5.58
CA ASN A 252 0.48 20.98 -5.00
C ASN A 252 -0.32 20.98 -3.72
#